data_241fffa95b3a8297d8cfcaeab12a005c
#
_entry.id   241fffa95b3a8297d8cfcaeab12a005c
#
_cell.length_a   1.000
_cell.length_b   1.000
_cell.length_c   1.000
_cell.angle_alpha   90.00
_cell.angle_beta   90.00
_cell.angle_gamma   90.00
#
_symmetry.space_group_name_H-M   'P 1'
#
loop_
_entity.id
_entity.type
_entity.pdbx_description
1 polymer ?
#
loop_
_entity_poly.entity_id
_entity_poly.type
_entity_poly.pdbx_seq_one_letter_code
_entity_poly.pdbx_strand_id
1 'polypeptide(L)'
;SEFVQRASAVYAGLSSYQDNLNTQIRQNVDKINKYGNQLLTLNDQIRAIESGGIEHANDLRDARNQILDELAELTNMSFSEDRYGSVSVQIEGVDFVKDGTCYEIAMKTDEATGFVTPFWPMNASYTTRDDGTRVYNIDGAEVFDLSIEISSDLGTISAG
;
A
#
# COMPACT_ATOMS: atom_id res chain seq x y z
N SER A 1 -42.84 -4.83 -8.73
CA SER A 1 -43.34 -5.56 -7.57
C SER A 1 -42.48 -5.27 -6.37
N GLU A 2 -42.99 -5.52 -5.19
CA GLU A 2 -42.28 -5.33 -3.95
C GLU A 2 -41.01 -6.19 -3.87
N PHE A 3 -41.07 -7.42 -4.36
CA PHE A 3 -39.92 -8.30 -4.43
C PHE A 3 -38.80 -7.71 -5.31
N VAL A 4 -39.12 -7.20 -6.46
CA VAL A 4 -38.14 -6.61 -7.39
C VAL A 4 -37.51 -5.37 -6.77
N GLN A 5 -38.30 -4.54 -6.07
CA GLN A 5 -37.78 -3.36 -5.38
C GLN A 5 -36.80 -3.72 -4.28
N ARG A 6 -37.08 -4.76 -3.49
CA ARG A 6 -36.17 -5.24 -2.44
C ARG A 6 -34.89 -5.82 -3.03
N ALA A 7 -34.99 -6.58 -4.09
CA ALA A 7 -33.81 -7.13 -4.78
C ALA A 7 -32.92 -6.02 -5.33
N SER A 8 -33.51 -4.98 -5.92
CA SER A 8 -32.75 -3.82 -6.42
C SER A 8 -32.08 -3.05 -5.31
N ALA A 9 -32.72 -2.88 -4.16
CA ALA A 9 -32.16 -2.18 -3.01
C ALA A 9 -30.96 -2.96 -2.41
N VAL A 10 -31.05 -4.28 -2.32
CA VAL A 10 -29.94 -5.13 -1.84
C VAL A 10 -28.75 -5.05 -2.81
N TYR A 11 -29.01 -5.13 -4.11
CA TYR A 11 -27.95 -5.01 -5.14
C TYR A 11 -27.24 -3.66 -5.04
N ALA A 12 -28.00 -2.56 -4.92
CA ALA A 12 -27.45 -1.22 -4.78
C ALA A 12 -26.59 -1.09 -3.51
N GLY A 13 -27.02 -1.68 -2.39
CA GLY A 13 -26.27 -1.68 -1.15
C GLY A 13 -24.93 -2.44 -1.26
N LEU A 14 -24.93 -3.61 -1.93
CA LEU A 14 -23.71 -4.38 -2.16
C LEU A 14 -22.76 -3.65 -3.10
N SER A 15 -23.27 -3.00 -4.13
CA SER A 15 -22.46 -2.21 -5.06
C SER A 15 -21.79 -1.03 -4.36
N SER A 16 -22.53 -0.31 -3.51
CA SER A 16 -21.98 0.78 -2.69
C SER A 16 -20.91 0.32 -1.73
N TYR A 17 -21.10 -0.84 -1.12
CA TYR A 17 -20.14 -1.46 -0.23
C TYR A 17 -18.84 -1.79 -0.98
N GLN A 18 -18.93 -2.41 -2.15
CA GLN A 18 -17.78 -2.70 -3.00
C GLN A 18 -17.04 -1.44 -3.43
N ASP A 19 -17.77 -0.40 -3.86
CA ASP A 19 -17.17 0.87 -4.26
C ASP A 19 -16.43 1.52 -3.09
N ASN A 20 -16.98 1.46 -1.89
CA ASN A 20 -16.34 1.98 -0.68
C ASN A 20 -15.05 1.22 -0.39
N LEU A 21 -15.08 -0.11 -0.41
CA LEU A 21 -13.88 -0.93 -0.20
C LEU A 21 -12.81 -0.62 -1.23
N ASN A 22 -13.16 -0.57 -2.50
CA ASN A 22 -12.22 -0.27 -3.59
C ASN A 22 -11.61 1.12 -3.41
N THR A 23 -12.41 2.10 -3.02
CA THR A 23 -11.92 3.46 -2.77
C THR A 23 -10.92 3.46 -1.62
N GLN A 24 -11.21 2.78 -0.51
CA GLN A 24 -10.30 2.69 0.62
C GLN A 24 -9.00 1.98 0.26
N ILE A 25 -9.07 0.90 -0.51
CA ILE A 25 -7.88 0.18 -0.98
C ILE A 25 -7.01 1.12 -1.81
N ARG A 26 -7.58 1.83 -2.78
CA ARG A 26 -6.86 2.78 -3.62
C ARG A 26 -6.20 3.89 -2.79
N GLN A 27 -6.95 4.48 -1.86
CA GLN A 27 -6.44 5.54 -1.00
C GLN A 27 -5.29 5.04 -0.12
N ASN A 28 -5.43 3.86 0.47
CA ASN A 28 -4.40 3.28 1.33
C ASN A 28 -3.14 2.93 0.54
N VAL A 29 -3.29 2.36 -0.66
CA VAL A 29 -2.14 2.03 -1.52
C VAL A 29 -1.43 3.31 -1.95
N ASP A 30 -2.15 4.34 -2.38
CA ASP A 30 -1.55 5.62 -2.75
C ASP A 30 -0.80 6.25 -1.58
N LYS A 31 -1.38 6.19 -0.38
CA LYS A 31 -0.78 6.74 0.83
C LYS A 31 0.48 5.97 1.22
N ILE A 32 0.44 4.64 1.15
CA ILE A 32 1.59 3.78 1.43
C ILE A 32 2.72 4.09 0.45
N ASN A 33 2.44 4.15 -0.84
CA ASN A 33 3.44 4.47 -1.86
C ASN A 33 4.05 5.86 -1.63
N LYS A 34 3.24 6.83 -1.27
CA LYS A 34 3.70 8.18 -0.93
C LYS A 34 4.67 8.15 0.25
N TYR A 35 4.33 7.42 1.29
CA TYR A 35 5.21 7.28 2.46
C TYR A 35 6.53 6.61 2.09
N GLY A 36 6.50 5.59 1.23
CA GLY A 36 7.71 4.94 0.75
C GLY A 36 8.66 5.89 0.04
N ASN A 37 8.14 6.73 -0.83
CA ASN A 37 8.93 7.74 -1.54
C ASN A 37 9.44 8.83 -0.59
N GLN A 38 8.65 9.24 0.40
CA GLN A 38 9.07 10.18 1.42
C GLN A 38 10.21 9.61 2.28
N LEU A 39 10.17 8.31 2.59
CA LEU A 39 11.25 7.63 3.32
C LEU A 39 12.56 7.66 2.54
N LEU A 40 12.51 7.44 1.23
CA LEU A 40 13.72 7.57 0.38
C LEU A 40 14.32 8.95 0.45
N THR A 41 13.49 9.98 0.32
CA THR A 41 13.94 11.38 0.39
C THR A 41 14.56 11.68 1.76
N LEU A 42 13.90 11.26 2.84
CA LEU A 42 14.42 11.47 4.19
C LEU A 42 15.71 10.70 4.44
N ASN A 43 15.82 9.47 3.95
CA ASN A 43 17.07 8.70 4.04
C ASN A 43 18.24 9.46 3.39
N ASP A 44 18.03 10.01 2.20
CA ASP A 44 19.07 10.76 1.49
C ASP A 44 19.44 12.05 2.23
N GLN A 45 18.45 12.78 2.75
CA GLN A 45 18.67 14.01 3.50
C GLN A 45 19.41 13.75 4.80
N ILE A 46 19.04 12.71 5.53
CA ILE A 46 19.70 12.31 6.79
C ILE A 46 21.14 11.91 6.50
N ARG A 47 21.35 11.10 5.48
CA ARG A 47 22.70 10.67 5.09
C ARG A 47 23.59 11.86 4.73
N ALA A 48 23.05 12.82 3.97
CA ALA A 48 23.80 14.01 3.57
C ALA A 48 24.25 14.86 4.76
N ILE A 49 23.39 15.00 5.79
CA ILE A 49 23.72 15.77 6.98
C ILE A 49 24.68 15.01 7.90
N GLU A 50 24.46 13.72 8.06
CA GLU A 50 25.20 12.89 9.04
C GLU A 50 26.48 12.26 8.49
N SER A 51 26.74 12.39 7.19
CA SER A 51 27.92 11.76 6.56
C SER A 51 29.25 12.22 7.12
N GLY A 52 29.31 13.45 7.68
CA GLY A 52 30.51 13.98 8.30
C GLY A 52 30.76 13.46 9.73
N GLY A 53 29.82 12.74 10.33
CA GLY A 53 29.92 12.20 11.68
C GLY A 53 29.83 13.25 12.80
N ILE A 54 29.56 14.52 12.48
CA ILE A 54 29.52 15.63 13.44
C ILE A 54 28.10 16.03 13.80
N GLU A 55 27.19 16.03 12.81
CA GLU A 55 25.80 16.48 12.98
C GLU A 55 24.84 15.32 13.01
N HIS A 56 23.75 15.49 13.76
CA HIS A 56 22.61 14.58 13.78
C HIS A 56 21.38 15.28 13.20
N ALA A 57 20.72 14.66 12.27
CA ALA A 57 19.52 15.17 11.61
C ALA A 57 18.26 14.85 12.44
N ASN A 58 18.18 15.35 13.67
CA ASN A 58 17.13 14.97 14.62
C ASN A 58 15.73 15.23 14.11
N ASP A 59 15.48 16.41 13.53
CA ASP A 59 14.16 16.77 13.00
C ASP A 59 13.73 15.85 11.84
N LEU A 60 14.68 15.52 10.95
CA LEU A 60 14.43 14.61 9.84
C LEU A 60 14.22 13.16 10.33
N ARG A 61 14.95 12.75 11.34
CA ARG A 61 14.76 11.43 11.97
C ARG A 61 13.40 11.33 12.65
N ASP A 62 12.96 12.39 13.32
CA ASP A 62 11.63 12.44 13.94
C ASP A 62 10.53 12.36 12.88
N ALA A 63 10.67 13.10 11.78
CA ALA A 63 9.73 13.03 10.66
C ALA A 63 9.68 11.63 10.05
N ARG A 64 10.84 10.98 9.90
CA ARG A 64 10.91 9.60 9.40
C ARG A 64 10.23 8.62 10.34
N ASN A 65 10.46 8.73 11.63
CA ASN A 65 9.83 7.87 12.62
C ASN A 65 8.31 8.02 12.61
N GLN A 66 7.79 9.22 12.43
CA GLN A 66 6.35 9.44 12.29
C GLN A 66 5.78 8.72 11.07
N ILE A 67 6.47 8.76 9.94
CA ILE A 67 6.05 8.03 8.73
C ILE A 67 6.08 6.52 8.98
N LEU A 68 7.11 6.01 9.65
CA LEU A 68 7.18 4.59 10.00
C LEU A 68 6.02 4.15 10.90
N ASP A 69 5.66 4.98 11.88
CA ASP A 69 4.52 4.72 12.77
C ASP A 69 3.21 4.66 11.98
N GLU A 70 2.99 5.60 11.06
CA GLU A 70 1.80 5.63 10.23
C GLU A 70 1.73 4.44 9.27
N LEU A 71 2.85 4.03 8.69
CA LEU A 71 2.92 2.80 7.88
C LEU A 71 2.59 1.56 8.70
N ALA A 72 3.05 1.50 9.94
CA ALA A 72 2.76 0.36 10.82
C ALA A 72 1.28 0.24 11.15
N GLU A 73 0.54 1.35 11.14
CA GLU A 73 -0.91 1.34 11.31
C GLU A 73 -1.64 0.85 10.07
N LEU A 74 -1.08 1.04 8.88
CA LEU A 74 -1.71 0.70 7.60
C LEU A 74 -1.36 -0.69 7.11
N THR A 75 -0.20 -1.24 7.51
CA THR A 75 0.33 -2.48 6.96
C THR A 75 1.01 -3.32 8.03
N ASN A 76 1.22 -4.60 7.71
CA ASN A 76 2.11 -5.45 8.50
C ASN A 76 3.55 -5.23 8.03
N MET A 77 4.20 -4.21 8.58
CA MET A 77 5.52 -3.79 8.16
C MET A 77 6.57 -4.09 9.22
N SER A 78 7.80 -4.23 8.76
CA SER A 78 9.00 -4.24 9.59
C SER A 78 10.05 -3.33 8.96
N PHE A 79 10.97 -2.83 9.76
CA PHE A 79 12.04 -1.98 9.25
C PHE A 79 13.34 -2.25 9.98
N SER A 80 14.45 -1.86 9.35
CA SER A 80 15.76 -1.89 9.93
C SER A 80 16.56 -0.68 9.48
N GLU A 81 17.47 -0.21 10.33
CA GLU A 81 18.37 0.89 10.01
C GLU A 81 19.77 0.32 9.80
N ASP A 82 20.44 0.75 8.73
CA ASP A 82 21.82 0.35 8.47
C ASP A 82 22.79 1.26 9.21
N ARG A 83 24.09 0.94 9.10
CA ARG A 83 25.15 1.71 9.76
C ARG A 83 25.31 3.13 9.23
N TYR A 84 24.73 3.44 8.09
CA TYR A 84 24.78 4.77 7.46
C TYR A 84 23.55 5.61 7.79
N GLY A 85 22.62 5.10 8.59
CA GLY A 85 21.41 5.80 8.98
C GLY A 85 20.25 5.68 8.02
N SER A 86 20.36 4.84 6.99
CA SER A 86 19.25 4.59 6.06
C SER A 86 18.33 3.49 6.57
N VAL A 87 17.03 3.69 6.45
CA VAL A 87 16.00 2.73 6.86
C VAL A 87 15.52 1.95 5.65
N SER A 88 15.48 0.63 5.80
CA SER A 88 14.84 -0.29 4.85
C SER A 88 13.53 -0.79 5.45
N VAL A 89 12.50 -0.90 4.63
CA VAL A 89 11.15 -1.32 5.06
C VAL A 89 10.71 -2.53 4.26
N GLN A 90 10.14 -3.49 4.96
CA GLN A 90 9.47 -4.65 4.36
C GLN A 90 8.00 -4.63 4.75
N ILE A 91 7.13 -5.00 3.83
CA ILE A 91 5.70 -5.19 4.08
C ILE A 91 5.41 -6.67 3.82
N GLU A 92 4.89 -7.35 4.84
CA GLU A 92 4.63 -8.81 4.78
C GLU A 92 5.86 -9.62 4.37
N GLY A 93 7.06 -9.17 4.77
CA GLY A 93 8.32 -9.82 4.40
C GLY A 93 8.82 -9.49 3.00
N VAL A 94 8.15 -8.62 2.26
CA VAL A 94 8.54 -8.20 0.91
C VAL A 94 9.19 -6.83 0.98
N ASP A 95 10.31 -6.66 0.29
CA ASP A 95 11.03 -5.39 0.27
C ASP A 95 10.17 -4.28 -0.34
N PHE A 96 9.93 -3.23 0.43
CA PHE A 96 9.19 -2.05 -0.02
C PHE A 96 10.14 -0.87 -0.27
N VAL A 97 10.96 -0.52 0.71
CA VAL A 97 12.01 0.49 0.58
C VAL A 97 13.34 -0.19 0.87
N LYS A 98 14.21 -0.23 -0.13
CA LYS A 98 15.53 -0.88 0.02
C LYS A 98 16.51 -0.34 -1.01
N ASP A 99 17.74 -0.10 -0.58
CA ASP A 99 18.86 0.25 -1.45
C ASP A 99 18.58 1.41 -2.41
N GLY A 100 17.91 2.45 -1.89
CA GLY A 100 17.60 3.64 -2.68
C GLY A 100 16.43 3.47 -3.64
N THR A 101 15.61 2.43 -3.47
CA THR A 101 14.46 2.16 -4.32
C THR A 101 13.21 1.97 -3.47
N CYS A 102 12.09 2.53 -3.93
CA CYS A 102 10.76 2.24 -3.41
C CYS A 102 10.03 1.35 -4.41
N TYR A 103 9.72 0.13 -3.98
CA TYR A 103 8.95 -0.82 -4.78
C TYR A 103 7.47 -0.58 -4.55
N GLU A 104 6.87 0.27 -5.36
CA GLU A 104 5.49 0.67 -5.17
C GLU A 104 4.52 -0.49 -5.36
N ILE A 105 3.46 -0.49 -4.53
CA ILE A 105 2.35 -1.44 -4.65
C ILE A 105 1.46 -0.98 -5.81
N ALA A 106 1.10 -1.89 -6.69
CA ALA A 106 0.14 -1.63 -7.76
C ALA A 106 -1.22 -2.25 -7.42
N MET A 107 -2.22 -1.99 -8.25
CA MET A 107 -3.59 -2.46 -8.05
C MET A 107 -4.11 -3.08 -9.33
N LYS A 108 -4.84 -4.18 -9.18
CA LYS A 108 -5.53 -4.84 -10.29
C LYS A 108 -7.02 -4.96 -9.95
N THR A 109 -7.86 -4.59 -10.91
CA THR A 109 -9.31 -4.78 -10.80
C THR A 109 -9.68 -6.12 -11.43
N ASP A 110 -10.37 -6.96 -10.66
CA ASP A 110 -10.89 -8.23 -11.17
C ASP A 110 -12.09 -7.94 -12.08
N GLU A 111 -12.00 -8.34 -13.33
CA GLU A 111 -13.05 -8.08 -14.34
C GLU A 111 -14.35 -8.82 -14.00
N ALA A 112 -14.27 -9.98 -13.33
CA ALA A 112 -15.44 -10.77 -12.98
C ALA A 112 -16.17 -10.23 -11.76
N THR A 113 -15.45 -9.75 -10.74
CA THR A 113 -16.03 -9.33 -9.46
C THR A 113 -16.06 -7.81 -9.28
N GLY A 114 -15.20 -7.07 -9.96
CA GLY A 114 -15.01 -5.64 -9.78
C GLY A 114 -14.20 -5.23 -8.56
N PHE A 115 -13.69 -6.19 -7.78
CA PHE A 115 -12.85 -5.89 -6.63
C PHE A 115 -11.43 -5.52 -7.06
N VAL A 116 -10.85 -4.56 -6.34
CA VAL A 116 -9.46 -4.12 -6.52
C VAL A 116 -8.58 -4.92 -5.57
N THR A 117 -7.49 -5.46 -6.10
CA THR A 117 -6.49 -6.20 -5.31
C THR A 117 -5.14 -5.51 -5.42
N PRO A 118 -4.52 -5.11 -4.30
CA PRO A 118 -3.16 -4.61 -4.30
C PRO A 118 -2.17 -5.76 -4.49
N PHE A 119 -1.10 -5.51 -5.23
CA PHE A 119 -0.09 -6.54 -5.51
C PHE A 119 1.28 -5.94 -5.72
N TRP A 120 2.31 -6.80 -5.66
CA TRP A 120 3.69 -6.43 -5.92
C TRP A 120 4.03 -6.71 -7.38
N PRO A 121 4.23 -5.67 -8.23
CA PRO A 121 4.57 -5.91 -9.64
C PRO A 121 5.83 -6.73 -9.84
N MET A 122 6.80 -6.58 -8.95
CA MET A 122 8.08 -7.32 -9.05
C MET A 122 7.91 -8.83 -8.82
N ASN A 123 6.85 -9.25 -8.13
CA ASN A 123 6.56 -10.67 -7.86
C ASN A 123 5.48 -11.24 -8.77
N ALA A 124 4.87 -10.40 -9.62
CA ALA A 124 3.83 -10.81 -10.55
C ALA A 124 4.43 -11.09 -11.93
N SER A 125 3.87 -12.05 -12.63
CA SER A 125 4.14 -12.24 -14.06
C SER A 125 3.17 -11.42 -14.88
N TYR A 126 3.49 -11.15 -16.14
CA TYR A 126 2.61 -10.41 -17.02
C TYR A 126 2.73 -10.88 -18.47
N THR A 127 1.66 -10.62 -19.23
CA THR A 127 1.66 -10.72 -20.69
C THR A 127 1.36 -9.34 -21.26
N THR A 128 1.87 -9.07 -22.46
CA THR A 128 1.65 -7.79 -23.12
C THR A 128 0.59 -7.97 -24.22
N ARG A 129 -0.43 -7.11 -24.20
CA ARG A 129 -1.43 -7.07 -25.27
C ARG A 129 -0.89 -6.40 -26.53
N ASP A 130 -1.56 -6.54 -27.65
CA ASP A 130 -1.17 -5.93 -28.93
C ASP A 130 -1.07 -4.40 -28.85
N ASP A 131 -1.86 -3.77 -27.98
CA ASP A 131 -1.83 -2.31 -27.76
C ASP A 131 -0.70 -1.85 -26.81
N GLY A 132 0.15 -2.78 -26.33
CA GLY A 132 1.24 -2.48 -25.42
C GLY A 132 0.88 -2.52 -23.94
N THR A 133 -0.39 -2.71 -23.56
CA THR A 133 -0.79 -2.81 -22.15
C THR A 133 -0.40 -4.16 -21.57
N ARG A 134 -0.06 -4.14 -20.27
CA ARG A 134 0.30 -5.35 -19.53
C ARG A 134 -0.91 -5.92 -18.80
N VAL A 135 -1.06 -7.24 -18.87
CA VAL A 135 -2.02 -7.99 -18.06
C VAL A 135 -1.24 -8.82 -17.05
N TYR A 136 -1.40 -8.50 -15.77
CA TYR A 136 -0.66 -9.16 -14.70
C TYR A 136 -1.40 -10.38 -14.19
N ASN A 137 -0.63 -11.45 -13.96
CA ASN A 137 -1.05 -12.56 -13.12
C ASN A 137 -0.49 -12.30 -11.74
N ILE A 138 -1.37 -12.02 -10.78
CA ILE A 138 -0.99 -11.58 -9.43
C ILE A 138 -0.95 -12.72 -8.41
N ASP A 139 -1.13 -13.95 -8.83
CA ASP A 139 -1.09 -15.11 -7.93
C ASP A 139 0.26 -15.17 -7.22
N GLY A 140 0.22 -15.18 -5.88
CA GLY A 140 1.42 -15.16 -5.05
C GLY A 140 2.06 -13.79 -4.88
N ALA A 141 1.51 -12.75 -5.50
CA ALA A 141 2.04 -11.39 -5.41
C ALA A 141 1.09 -10.43 -4.68
N GLU A 142 -0.05 -10.89 -4.18
CA GLU A 142 -1.03 -10.04 -3.51
C GLU A 142 -0.49 -9.48 -2.20
N VAL A 143 -1.00 -8.30 -1.83
CA VAL A 143 -0.78 -7.70 -0.51
C VAL A 143 -2.05 -7.94 0.31
N PHE A 144 -1.92 -8.59 1.45
CA PHE A 144 -3.07 -9.09 2.20
C PHE A 144 -3.45 -8.26 3.41
N ASP A 145 -2.50 -7.62 4.06
CA ASP A 145 -2.69 -7.12 5.42
C ASP A 145 -2.82 -5.60 5.47
N LEU A 146 -3.76 -5.06 4.70
CA LEU A 146 -4.12 -3.65 4.74
C LEU A 146 -5.27 -3.42 5.71
N SER A 147 -5.15 -2.39 6.55
CA SER A 147 -6.25 -1.98 7.43
C SER A 147 -7.29 -1.22 6.62
N ILE A 148 -8.53 -1.67 6.67
CA ILE A 148 -9.64 -1.07 5.95
C ILE A 148 -10.78 -0.81 6.91
N GLU A 149 -11.24 0.44 6.96
CA GLU A 149 -12.43 0.82 7.70
C GLU A 149 -13.65 0.67 6.80
N ILE A 150 -14.61 -0.13 7.27
CA ILE A 150 -15.86 -0.31 6.57
C ILE A 150 -16.91 0.53 7.29
N SER A 151 -17.97 0.92 6.59
CA SER A 151 -19.01 1.79 7.13
C SER A 151 -19.47 1.35 8.53
N SER A 152 -19.95 2.30 9.33
CA SER A 152 -20.33 2.11 10.74
C SER A 152 -21.24 0.91 10.98
N ASP A 153 -22.02 0.52 10.00
CA ASP A 153 -22.96 -0.60 10.13
C ASP A 153 -22.28 -1.96 10.14
N LEU A 154 -21.06 -2.04 9.64
CA LEU A 154 -20.31 -3.29 9.50
C LEU A 154 -19.06 -3.34 10.38
N GLY A 155 -18.70 -2.21 11.00
CA GLY A 155 -17.52 -2.11 11.85
C GLY A 155 -16.22 -2.00 11.07
N THR A 156 -15.10 -2.22 11.76
CA THR A 156 -13.76 -2.17 11.18
C THR A 156 -13.28 -3.60 10.92
N ILE A 157 -12.80 -3.84 9.71
CA ILE A 157 -12.28 -5.14 9.30
C ILE A 157 -10.89 -4.95 8.72
N SER A 158 -9.95 -5.84 9.07
CA SER A 158 -8.65 -5.91 8.42
C SER A 158 -8.76 -6.77 7.17
N ALA A 159 -8.22 -6.29 6.05
CA ALA A 159 -8.09 -7.06 4.84
C ALA A 159 -6.83 -7.93 4.93
N GLY A 160 -7.04 -9.21 4.98
CA GLY A 160 -5.89 -10.08 5.16
C GLY A 160 -6.17 -11.52 4.80
#